data_52fe33b8a8803db34c8a9d6172daac74
#
_entry.id   52fe33b8a8803db34c8a9d6172daac74
#
_cell.length_a   1.000
_cell.length_b   1.000
_cell.length_c   1.000
_cell.angle_alpha   90.00
_cell.angle_beta   90.00
_cell.angle_gamma   90.00
#
_symmetry.space_group_name_H-M   'P 1'
#
loop_
_entity.id
_entity.type
_entity.pdbx_description
1 polymer ?
#
loop_
_entity_poly.entity_id
_entity_poly.type
_entity_poly.pdbx_seq_one_letter_code
_entity_poly.pdbx_strand_id
1 'polypeptide(L)'
;MITGGRRVFCVAVTLWAALLGLVLPAHADRSAVEAVRNRGYVVCGVGDGPKGYSAVSPQGVWSGISVDFCRALAAGIIGTKDAVKFRLLPASDGFSALQSGEVDVLSRHLAMTSTRDTSLGVRFPGVLVYDGQGFLVRKSQNITSALELSGARICVTAETADEQGITDYFADLKMPMELMKFAKWSDAVMAYANKSCMVLTADISSLAQARQELDDSADHSILPEMAARQLIGPAVRQGDEEWFSLVRWTLYALIAAEELGITSATVDAARSSHSGDVRRFLGIDVDLGRSLGLNADWTQRVIRQVGNYGELFERHLGQKSVLKLERRLNSLSSKGGLHYAPPFR
;
A
#
# COMPACT_ATOMS: atom_id res chain seq x y z
N MET A 1 -47.07 -77.04 20.97
CA MET A 1 -45.68 -77.49 20.88
C MET A 1 -44.93 -76.30 20.25
N ILE A 2 -44.32 -75.52 21.08
CA ILE A 2 -42.94 -75.50 21.55
C ILE A 2 -42.07 -74.82 20.53
N THR A 3 -41.65 -73.64 20.94
CA THR A 3 -40.30 -73.07 21.23
C THR A 3 -39.55 -72.49 20.07
N GLY A 4 -39.09 -71.32 20.34
CA GLY A 4 -37.78 -70.94 19.94
C GLY A 4 -37.70 -69.61 19.21
N GLY A 5 -37.18 -68.62 19.90
CA GLY A 5 -36.64 -67.54 19.16
C GLY A 5 -36.38 -66.19 19.83
N ARG A 6 -35.77 -66.26 21.00
CA ARG A 6 -35.03 -65.09 21.55
C ARG A 6 -33.59 -65.17 21.09
N ARG A 7 -33.11 -64.34 20.20
CA ARG A 7 -31.69 -63.97 20.01
C ARG A 7 -31.46 -63.21 18.71
N VAL A 8 -32.06 -62.04 18.56
CA VAL A 8 -31.57 -61.06 17.55
C VAL A 8 -31.95 -59.63 18.03
N PHE A 9 -31.40 -59.18 19.16
CA PHE A 9 -31.66 -57.77 19.59
C PHE A 9 -30.47 -57.15 20.33
N CYS A 10 -29.24 -57.64 20.14
CA CYS A 10 -28.09 -57.10 20.86
C CYS A 10 -26.88 -56.68 19.99
N VAL A 11 -27.00 -56.52 18.67
CA VAL A 11 -25.85 -56.15 17.81
C VAL A 11 -25.97 -54.75 17.15
N ALA A 12 -27.13 -54.09 17.31
CA ALA A 12 -27.36 -52.78 16.62
C ALA A 12 -27.04 -51.56 17.46
N VAL A 13 -26.59 -51.64 18.71
CA VAL A 13 -26.37 -50.47 19.58
C VAL A 13 -24.87 -50.09 19.72
N THR A 14 -23.94 -50.95 19.30
CA THR A 14 -22.50 -50.70 19.46
C THR A 14 -21.80 -50.02 18.26
N LEU A 15 -22.49 -49.74 17.15
CA LEU A 15 -21.90 -49.07 15.98
C LEU A 15 -22.13 -47.54 15.91
N TRP A 16 -22.89 -46.95 16.84
CA TRP A 16 -23.17 -45.53 16.86
C TRP A 16 -22.23 -44.69 17.76
N ALA A 17 -21.38 -45.32 18.55
CA ALA A 17 -20.46 -44.63 19.47
C ALA A 17 -19.07 -44.32 18.86
N ALA A 18 -18.76 -44.77 17.64
CA ALA A 18 -17.43 -44.62 17.03
C ALA A 18 -17.30 -43.44 16.04
N LEU A 19 -18.37 -42.66 15.81
CA LEU A 19 -18.35 -41.51 14.85
C LEU A 19 -18.24 -40.11 15.51
N LEU A 20 -18.01 -40.05 16.82
CA LEU A 20 -17.95 -38.77 17.57
C LEU A 20 -16.51 -38.36 17.95
N GLY A 21 -15.47 -38.81 17.25
CA GLY A 21 -14.10 -38.68 17.73
C GLY A 21 -13.07 -38.07 16.79
N LEU A 22 -13.47 -37.38 15.71
CA LEU A 22 -12.49 -36.65 14.85
C LEU A 22 -12.98 -35.24 14.50
N VAL A 23 -13.27 -34.45 15.54
CA VAL A 23 -13.12 -33.02 15.40
C VAL A 23 -11.61 -32.76 15.45
N LEU A 24 -10.96 -32.84 14.29
CA LEU A 24 -9.63 -32.26 14.12
C LEU A 24 -9.75 -30.80 14.56
N PRO A 25 -8.93 -30.34 15.54
CA PRO A 25 -8.90 -28.92 15.81
C PRO A 25 -8.59 -28.25 14.48
N ALA A 26 -9.51 -27.41 13.99
CA ALA A 26 -9.17 -26.46 12.97
C ALA A 26 -7.88 -25.79 13.46
N HIS A 27 -6.78 -25.94 12.71
CA HIS A 27 -5.57 -25.23 13.00
C HIS A 27 -6.00 -23.76 12.94
N ALA A 28 -6.20 -23.13 14.09
CA ALA A 28 -6.29 -21.69 14.17
C ALA A 28 -4.97 -21.20 13.54
N ASP A 29 -5.10 -20.67 12.33
CA ASP A 29 -3.95 -20.16 11.59
C ASP A 29 -3.29 -19.15 12.53
N ARG A 30 -2.04 -19.43 12.96
CA ARG A 30 -1.36 -18.58 13.94
C ARG A 30 -1.36 -17.17 13.40
N SER A 31 -1.79 -16.20 14.22
CA SER A 31 -1.74 -14.79 13.87
C SER A 31 -0.35 -14.43 13.34
N ALA A 32 -0.28 -13.69 12.25
CA ALA A 32 0.99 -13.22 11.71
C ALA A 32 1.76 -12.38 12.75
N VAL A 33 1.07 -11.73 13.69
CA VAL A 33 1.69 -11.00 14.81
C VAL A 33 2.53 -11.96 15.67
N GLU A 34 1.98 -13.11 16.05
CA GLU A 34 2.69 -14.09 16.84
C GLU A 34 3.86 -14.71 16.07
N ALA A 35 3.65 -15.03 14.79
CA ALA A 35 4.70 -15.55 13.92
C ALA A 35 5.86 -14.56 13.75
N VAL A 36 5.56 -13.27 13.53
CA VAL A 36 6.56 -12.20 13.41
C VAL A 36 7.36 -12.04 14.71
N ARG A 37 6.69 -12.05 15.87
CA ARG A 37 7.37 -11.95 17.17
C ARG A 37 8.29 -13.12 17.45
N ASN A 38 7.81 -14.34 17.25
CA ASN A 38 8.60 -15.55 17.49
C ASN A 38 9.82 -15.63 16.57
N ARG A 39 9.70 -15.16 15.36
CA ARG A 39 10.75 -15.11 14.36
C ARG A 39 11.72 -13.92 14.56
N GLY A 40 11.25 -12.84 15.18
CA GLY A 40 12.02 -11.62 15.46
C GLY A 40 12.16 -10.65 14.29
N TYR A 41 11.42 -10.82 13.19
CA TYR A 41 11.42 -9.90 12.04
C TYR A 41 10.16 -10.03 11.20
N VAL A 42 9.83 -8.95 10.47
CA VAL A 42 8.76 -8.91 9.46
C VAL A 42 9.31 -9.36 8.10
N VAL A 43 8.57 -10.18 7.35
CA VAL A 43 8.85 -10.45 5.94
C VAL A 43 7.93 -9.61 5.08
N CYS A 44 8.52 -8.66 4.35
CA CYS A 44 7.81 -7.70 3.53
C CYS A 44 7.99 -8.02 2.04
N GLY A 45 6.91 -8.33 1.33
CA GLY A 45 6.89 -8.43 -0.12
C GLY A 45 6.88 -7.04 -0.75
N VAL A 46 7.88 -6.78 -1.59
CA VAL A 46 8.04 -5.52 -2.34
C VAL A 46 8.07 -5.81 -3.84
N GLY A 47 7.93 -4.79 -4.66
CA GLY A 47 7.95 -4.91 -6.12
C GLY A 47 9.00 -4.02 -6.76
N ASP A 48 9.12 -4.14 -8.07
CA ASP A 48 9.96 -3.35 -8.97
C ASP A 48 9.21 -2.15 -9.59
N GLY A 49 8.23 -1.61 -8.88
CA GLY A 49 7.40 -0.49 -9.33
C GLY A 49 8.17 0.82 -9.51
N PRO A 50 7.47 1.93 -9.73
CA PRO A 50 8.09 3.24 -9.90
C PRO A 50 9.08 3.58 -8.78
N LYS A 51 10.13 4.31 -9.10
CA LYS A 51 11.07 4.85 -8.10
C LYS A 51 10.29 5.58 -7.00
N GLY A 52 10.77 5.47 -5.75
CA GLY A 52 10.08 6.04 -4.59
C GLY A 52 9.15 5.07 -3.85
N TYR A 53 8.68 3.98 -4.47
CA TYR A 53 7.90 2.94 -3.79
C TYR A 53 8.80 1.87 -3.17
N SER A 54 9.57 1.18 -3.97
CA SER A 54 10.57 0.23 -3.51
C SER A 54 11.72 0.14 -4.52
N ALA A 55 12.94 0.26 -4.02
CA ALA A 55 14.14 0.14 -4.80
C ALA A 55 15.26 -0.45 -3.94
N VAL A 56 16.16 -1.20 -4.55
CA VAL A 56 17.37 -1.70 -3.91
C VAL A 56 18.60 -1.12 -4.61
N SER A 57 19.52 -0.57 -3.82
CA SER A 57 20.79 -0.08 -4.36
C SER A 57 21.72 -1.24 -4.74
N PRO A 58 22.79 -0.98 -5.53
CA PRO A 58 23.81 -2.00 -5.81
C PRO A 58 24.48 -2.58 -4.55
N GLN A 59 24.43 -1.85 -3.44
CA GLN A 59 24.96 -2.28 -2.13
C GLN A 59 23.92 -3.06 -1.30
N GLY A 60 22.73 -3.37 -1.86
CA GLY A 60 21.68 -4.11 -1.19
C GLY A 60 20.83 -3.28 -0.22
N VAL A 61 20.93 -1.94 -0.24
CA VAL A 61 20.14 -1.08 0.63
C VAL A 61 18.79 -0.79 0.01
N TRP A 62 17.73 -1.18 0.71
CA TRP A 62 16.35 -0.94 0.30
C TRP A 62 15.90 0.48 0.67
N SER A 63 15.15 1.11 -0.22
CA SER A 63 14.56 2.45 -0.04
C SER A 63 13.19 2.55 -0.71
N GLY A 64 12.37 3.49 -0.23
CA GLY A 64 11.04 3.77 -0.78
C GLY A 64 9.96 3.84 0.30
N ILE A 65 8.81 4.45 -0.03
CA ILE A 65 7.72 4.63 0.93
C ILE A 65 7.13 3.29 1.38
N SER A 66 7.03 2.31 0.48
CA SER A 66 6.59 0.94 0.79
C SER A 66 7.58 0.21 1.69
N VAL A 67 8.88 0.44 1.49
CA VAL A 67 9.96 -0.11 2.32
C VAL A 67 9.91 0.48 3.73
N ASP A 68 9.78 1.81 3.84
CA ASP A 68 9.71 2.48 5.14
C ASP A 68 8.42 2.15 5.89
N PHE A 69 7.31 1.89 5.18
CA PHE A 69 6.11 1.36 5.83
C PHE A 69 6.36 0.00 6.50
N CYS A 70 7.06 -0.93 5.85
CA CYS A 70 7.44 -2.21 6.47
C CYS A 70 8.44 -2.04 7.63
N ARG A 71 9.33 -1.05 7.54
CA ARG A 71 10.19 -0.66 8.66
C ARG A 71 9.40 -0.10 9.85
N ALA A 72 8.31 0.63 9.57
CA ALA A 72 7.41 1.12 10.62
C ALA A 72 6.72 -0.04 11.36
N LEU A 73 6.26 -1.07 10.64
CA LEU A 73 5.73 -2.30 11.25
C LEU A 73 6.78 -2.97 12.14
N ALA A 74 8.00 -3.16 11.65
CA ALA A 74 9.08 -3.78 12.42
C ALA A 74 9.45 -2.96 13.66
N ALA A 75 9.51 -1.63 13.55
CA ALA A 75 9.77 -0.74 14.68
C ALA A 75 8.68 -0.83 15.75
N GLY A 76 7.41 -0.92 15.35
CA GLY A 76 6.28 -1.06 16.27
C GLY A 76 6.23 -2.41 16.98
N ILE A 77 6.43 -3.50 16.24
CA ILE A 77 6.25 -4.87 16.73
C ILE A 77 7.48 -5.37 17.49
N ILE A 78 8.66 -5.24 16.88
CA ILE A 78 9.92 -5.81 17.37
C ILE A 78 10.73 -4.76 18.15
N GLY A 79 10.53 -3.46 17.87
CA GLY A 79 11.25 -2.37 18.52
C GLY A 79 12.40 -1.79 17.68
N THR A 80 12.72 -2.37 16.52
CA THR A 80 13.72 -1.84 15.60
C THR A 80 13.25 -1.89 14.15
N LYS A 81 13.44 -0.81 13.40
CA LYS A 81 13.10 -0.71 11.97
C LYS A 81 13.89 -1.68 11.09
N ASP A 82 15.03 -2.16 11.58
CA ASP A 82 15.93 -3.05 10.83
C ASP A 82 15.52 -4.53 10.95
N ALA A 83 14.54 -4.86 11.82
CA ALA A 83 13.98 -6.19 11.95
C ALA A 83 12.96 -6.49 10.82
N VAL A 84 13.39 -6.32 9.57
CA VAL A 84 12.59 -6.58 8.37
C VAL A 84 13.43 -7.25 7.30
N LYS A 85 12.86 -8.26 6.63
CA LYS A 85 13.42 -8.89 5.42
C LYS A 85 12.55 -8.56 4.23
N PHE A 86 13.16 -8.01 3.19
CA PHE A 86 12.45 -7.67 1.96
C PHE A 86 12.56 -8.83 0.96
N ARG A 87 11.42 -9.15 0.33
CA ARG A 87 11.32 -10.12 -0.76
C ARG A 87 10.85 -9.38 -2.00
N LEU A 88 11.72 -9.29 -3.00
CA LEU A 88 11.33 -8.78 -4.32
C LEU A 88 10.47 -9.84 -5.00
N LEU A 89 9.24 -9.49 -5.31
CA LEU A 89 8.26 -10.38 -5.92
C LEU A 89 7.81 -9.83 -7.28
N PRO A 90 7.77 -10.65 -8.34
CA PRO A 90 7.08 -10.30 -9.57
C PRO A 90 5.61 -9.92 -9.32
N ALA A 91 5.00 -9.18 -10.22
CA ALA A 91 3.61 -8.74 -10.06
C ALA A 91 2.64 -9.93 -9.94
N SER A 92 2.89 -11.01 -10.69
CA SER A 92 2.11 -12.25 -10.69
C SER A 92 2.13 -12.99 -9.36
N ASP A 93 3.23 -12.91 -8.61
CA ASP A 93 3.50 -13.81 -7.47
C ASP A 93 3.12 -13.19 -6.12
N GLY A 94 2.88 -11.87 -6.09
CA GLY A 94 2.64 -11.14 -4.84
C GLY A 94 1.49 -11.69 -4.00
N PHE A 95 0.36 -11.97 -4.60
CA PHE A 95 -0.82 -12.45 -3.87
C PHE A 95 -0.67 -13.91 -3.42
N SER A 96 -0.07 -14.78 -4.24
CA SER A 96 0.21 -16.17 -3.85
C SER A 96 1.22 -16.27 -2.70
N ALA A 97 2.27 -15.45 -2.72
CA ALA A 97 3.25 -15.36 -1.65
C ALA A 97 2.62 -14.86 -0.33
N LEU A 98 1.66 -13.94 -0.41
CA LEU A 98 0.92 -13.46 0.76
C LEU A 98 -0.03 -14.53 1.31
N GLN A 99 -0.77 -15.24 0.45
CA GLN A 99 -1.69 -16.31 0.83
C GLN A 99 -0.97 -17.51 1.45
N SER A 100 0.19 -17.90 0.91
CA SER A 100 1.02 -18.99 1.44
C SER A 100 1.75 -18.66 2.74
N GLY A 101 1.78 -17.37 3.14
CA GLY A 101 2.56 -16.92 4.30
C GLY A 101 4.07 -16.79 4.02
N GLU A 102 4.50 -16.81 2.77
CA GLU A 102 5.89 -16.51 2.39
C GLU A 102 6.26 -15.08 2.76
N VAL A 103 5.30 -14.15 2.68
CA VAL A 103 5.40 -12.79 3.19
C VAL A 103 4.25 -12.47 4.14
N ASP A 104 4.50 -11.64 5.15
CA ASP A 104 3.51 -11.21 6.13
C ASP A 104 2.65 -10.07 5.61
N VAL A 105 3.25 -9.20 4.84
CA VAL A 105 2.63 -8.02 4.23
C VAL A 105 3.18 -7.81 2.83
N LEU A 106 2.31 -7.44 1.90
CA LEU A 106 2.69 -7.03 0.57
C LEU A 106 2.60 -5.50 0.51
N SER A 107 3.74 -4.82 0.46
CA SER A 107 3.83 -3.36 0.38
C SER A 107 4.62 -2.96 -0.85
N ARG A 108 3.91 -2.53 -1.88
CA ARG A 108 4.45 -2.16 -3.19
C ARG A 108 3.52 -1.18 -3.90
N HIS A 109 3.85 -0.74 -5.11
CA HIS A 109 2.91 0.00 -5.98
C HIS A 109 1.75 -0.93 -6.38
N LEU A 110 0.78 -1.11 -5.48
CA LEU A 110 -0.32 -2.05 -5.60
C LEU A 110 -1.65 -1.33 -5.40
N ALA A 111 -2.39 -1.16 -6.48
CA ALA A 111 -3.71 -0.54 -6.43
C ALA A 111 -4.73 -1.44 -5.71
N MET A 112 -5.45 -0.87 -4.75
CA MET A 112 -6.63 -1.45 -4.14
C MET A 112 -7.79 -1.41 -5.13
N THR A 113 -8.35 -2.57 -5.45
CA THR A 113 -9.57 -2.69 -6.28
C THR A 113 -10.57 -3.61 -5.61
N SER A 114 -11.85 -3.47 -5.96
CA SER A 114 -12.91 -4.35 -5.45
C SER A 114 -12.57 -5.82 -5.65
N THR A 115 -12.18 -6.21 -6.87
CA THR A 115 -11.81 -7.61 -7.19
C THR A 115 -10.65 -8.10 -6.31
N ARG A 116 -9.60 -7.29 -6.14
CA ARG A 116 -8.44 -7.68 -5.30
C ARG A 116 -8.83 -7.87 -3.84
N ASP A 117 -9.61 -6.94 -3.29
CA ASP A 117 -10.01 -6.97 -1.87
C ASP A 117 -11.05 -8.06 -1.55
N THR A 118 -11.90 -8.45 -2.53
CA THR A 118 -13.01 -9.38 -2.26
C THR A 118 -12.81 -10.78 -2.80
N SER A 119 -11.95 -10.98 -3.81
CA SER A 119 -11.89 -12.24 -4.55
C SER A 119 -10.53 -12.94 -4.48
N LEU A 120 -9.48 -12.28 -4.03
CA LEU A 120 -8.12 -12.82 -4.02
C LEU A 120 -7.63 -13.25 -2.62
N GLY A 121 -8.52 -13.39 -1.63
CA GLY A 121 -8.14 -13.82 -0.27
C GLY A 121 -7.17 -12.87 0.43
N VAL A 122 -7.17 -11.59 0.05
CA VAL A 122 -6.36 -10.54 0.65
C VAL A 122 -7.23 -9.37 1.09
N ARG A 123 -6.73 -8.53 1.97
CA ARG A 123 -7.41 -7.33 2.48
C ARG A 123 -6.44 -6.15 2.46
N PHE A 124 -6.98 -4.96 2.19
CA PHE A 124 -6.23 -3.71 2.20
C PHE A 124 -6.54 -2.92 3.49
N PRO A 125 -5.62 -2.83 4.45
CA PRO A 125 -5.83 -2.11 5.72
C PRO A 125 -6.05 -0.60 5.56
N GLY A 126 -5.56 0.00 4.47
CA GLY A 126 -5.72 1.42 4.19
C GLY A 126 -4.91 1.89 2.99
N VAL A 127 -4.99 3.18 2.69
CA VAL A 127 -4.31 3.82 1.57
C VAL A 127 -3.02 4.46 2.04
N LEU A 128 -1.89 4.02 1.49
CA LEU A 128 -0.57 4.61 1.75
C LEU A 128 -0.29 5.79 0.81
N VAL A 129 -0.69 5.67 -0.47
CA VAL A 129 -0.51 6.73 -1.46
C VAL A 129 -1.76 6.83 -2.33
N TYR A 130 -2.29 8.03 -2.47
CA TYR A 130 -3.29 8.38 -3.47
C TYR A 130 -2.56 8.73 -4.76
N ASP A 131 -2.57 7.83 -5.71
CA ASP A 131 -2.05 7.99 -7.06
C ASP A 131 -3.20 8.02 -8.07
N GLY A 132 -2.90 8.07 -9.34
CA GLY A 132 -3.89 8.03 -10.40
C GLY A 132 -3.27 8.21 -11.76
N GLN A 133 -4.03 7.88 -12.79
CA GLN A 133 -3.62 8.10 -14.17
C GLN A 133 -3.64 9.58 -14.50
N GLY A 134 -2.49 10.12 -14.90
CA GLY A 134 -2.28 11.52 -15.24
C GLY A 134 -1.86 11.74 -16.69
N PHE A 135 -1.43 12.97 -16.96
CA PHE A 135 -1.05 13.44 -18.30
C PHE A 135 0.29 14.19 -18.21
N LEU A 136 1.31 13.71 -18.88
CA LEU A 136 2.58 14.43 -19.05
C LEU A 136 2.57 15.14 -20.40
N VAL A 137 2.81 16.45 -20.40
CA VAL A 137 2.84 17.31 -21.59
C VAL A 137 4.11 18.16 -21.60
N ARG A 138 4.48 18.67 -22.78
CA ARG A 138 5.56 19.65 -22.90
C ARG A 138 5.04 21.04 -22.58
N LYS A 139 5.78 21.82 -21.80
CA LYS A 139 5.45 23.22 -21.48
C LYS A 139 5.32 24.10 -22.72
N SER A 140 6.10 23.80 -23.77
CA SER A 140 6.02 24.50 -25.06
C SER A 140 4.67 24.42 -25.76
N GLN A 141 3.80 23.49 -25.35
CA GLN A 141 2.43 23.36 -25.87
C GLN A 141 1.46 24.32 -25.19
N ASN A 142 1.86 25.01 -24.11
CA ASN A 142 1.03 25.91 -23.30
C ASN A 142 -0.30 25.31 -22.80
N ILE A 143 -0.33 23.99 -22.62
CA ILE A 143 -1.48 23.24 -22.08
C ILE A 143 -1.36 23.22 -20.54
N THR A 144 -2.41 23.67 -19.86
CA THR A 144 -2.46 23.75 -18.39
C THR A 144 -3.53 22.87 -17.78
N SER A 145 -4.44 22.34 -18.59
CA SER A 145 -5.54 21.48 -18.19
C SER A 145 -5.73 20.34 -19.18
N ALA A 146 -6.11 19.15 -18.70
CA ALA A 146 -6.46 18.02 -19.55
C ALA A 146 -7.73 18.29 -20.39
N LEU A 147 -8.54 19.27 -20.03
CA LEU A 147 -9.70 19.71 -20.83
C LEU A 147 -9.31 20.39 -22.16
N GLU A 148 -8.05 20.78 -22.30
CA GLU A 148 -7.49 21.35 -23.53
C GLU A 148 -6.94 20.28 -24.49
N LEU A 149 -7.02 18.98 -24.14
CA LEU A 149 -6.44 17.88 -24.89
C LEU A 149 -7.36 17.33 -26.00
N SER A 150 -8.43 18.03 -26.39
CA SER A 150 -9.31 17.61 -27.48
C SER A 150 -8.55 17.43 -28.79
N GLY A 151 -8.63 16.26 -29.42
CA GLY A 151 -7.91 15.93 -30.64
C GLY A 151 -6.43 15.55 -30.43
N ALA A 152 -5.95 15.47 -29.19
CA ALA A 152 -4.56 15.14 -28.90
C ALA A 152 -4.19 13.71 -29.30
N ARG A 153 -2.94 13.52 -29.76
CA ARG A 153 -2.31 12.21 -29.87
C ARG A 153 -1.69 11.82 -28.51
N ILE A 154 -2.14 10.69 -27.97
CA ILE A 154 -1.80 10.24 -26.61
C ILE A 154 -1.09 8.90 -26.67
N CYS A 155 0.12 8.82 -26.14
CA CYS A 155 0.87 7.57 -25.96
C CYS A 155 0.42 6.86 -24.68
N VAL A 156 0.13 5.56 -24.79
CA VAL A 156 -0.26 4.69 -23.69
C VAL A 156 0.29 3.27 -23.87
N THR A 157 0.49 2.54 -22.77
CA THR A 157 0.80 1.11 -22.82
C THR A 157 -0.49 0.33 -23.13
N ALA A 158 -0.44 -0.53 -24.14
CA ALA A 158 -1.57 -1.36 -24.57
C ALA A 158 -1.96 -2.41 -23.52
N GLU A 159 -3.22 -2.81 -23.53
CA GLU A 159 -3.77 -3.89 -22.69
C GLU A 159 -3.60 -3.63 -21.18
N THR A 160 -3.59 -2.35 -20.78
CA THR A 160 -3.48 -1.92 -19.39
C THR A 160 -4.75 -1.23 -18.91
N ALA A 161 -4.88 -1.07 -17.59
CA ALA A 161 -5.94 -0.25 -17.01
C ALA A 161 -5.87 1.22 -17.46
N ASP A 162 -4.67 1.70 -17.79
CA ASP A 162 -4.47 3.07 -18.26
C ASP A 162 -5.04 3.28 -19.67
N GLU A 163 -4.99 2.26 -20.53
CA GLU A 163 -5.63 2.32 -21.86
C GLU A 163 -7.16 2.47 -21.72
N GLN A 164 -7.78 1.69 -20.83
CA GLN A 164 -9.21 1.79 -20.58
C GLN A 164 -9.54 3.12 -19.90
N GLY A 165 -8.80 3.51 -18.86
CA GLY A 165 -9.04 4.73 -18.11
C GLY A 165 -9.01 6.00 -18.96
N ILE A 166 -8.01 6.10 -19.87
CA ILE A 166 -7.94 7.25 -20.80
C ILE A 166 -9.08 7.24 -21.81
N THR A 167 -9.47 6.05 -22.28
CA THR A 167 -10.58 5.90 -23.22
C THR A 167 -11.89 6.36 -22.59
N ASP A 168 -12.17 5.92 -21.37
CA ASP A 168 -13.38 6.29 -20.64
C ASP A 168 -13.40 7.80 -20.32
N TYR A 169 -12.26 8.35 -19.86
CA TYR A 169 -12.14 9.78 -19.54
C TYR A 169 -12.50 10.69 -20.73
N PHE A 170 -11.95 10.40 -21.92
CA PHE A 170 -12.22 11.19 -23.11
C PHE A 170 -13.64 10.97 -23.65
N ALA A 171 -14.18 9.75 -23.52
CA ALA A 171 -15.57 9.45 -23.90
C ALA A 171 -16.58 10.20 -23.01
N ASP A 172 -16.37 10.20 -21.70
CA ASP A 172 -17.23 10.90 -20.73
C ASP A 172 -17.26 12.42 -20.98
N LEU A 173 -16.12 12.99 -21.36
CA LEU A 173 -16.00 14.41 -21.71
C LEU A 173 -16.41 14.72 -23.16
N LYS A 174 -16.76 13.70 -23.96
CA LYS A 174 -17.06 13.82 -25.41
C LYS A 174 -15.93 14.52 -26.19
N MET A 175 -14.70 14.28 -25.79
CA MET A 175 -13.51 14.82 -26.42
C MET A 175 -12.93 13.79 -27.39
N PRO A 176 -12.66 14.13 -28.68
CA PRO A 176 -11.92 13.25 -29.58
C PRO A 176 -10.48 13.12 -29.13
N MET A 177 -9.86 11.96 -29.37
CA MET A 177 -8.43 11.70 -29.21
C MET A 177 -7.92 10.70 -30.25
N GLU A 178 -6.61 10.70 -30.48
CA GLU A 178 -5.90 9.67 -31.24
C GLU A 178 -5.01 8.88 -30.27
N LEU A 179 -5.36 7.61 -30.02
CA LEU A 179 -4.65 6.78 -29.05
C LEU A 179 -3.54 5.99 -29.75
N MET A 180 -2.28 6.26 -29.37
CA MET A 180 -1.09 5.54 -29.82
C MET A 180 -0.71 4.48 -28.78
N LYS A 181 -0.91 3.20 -29.12
CA LYS A 181 -0.75 2.07 -28.21
C LYS A 181 0.61 1.40 -28.40
N PHE A 182 1.32 1.16 -27.30
CA PHE A 182 2.63 0.51 -27.29
C PHE A 182 2.62 -0.72 -26.41
N ALA A 183 3.29 -1.80 -26.84
CA ALA A 183 3.36 -3.03 -26.06
C ALA A 183 4.19 -2.88 -24.78
N LYS A 184 5.13 -1.92 -24.76
CA LYS A 184 6.00 -1.66 -23.60
C LYS A 184 5.96 -0.20 -23.18
N TRP A 185 6.04 0.03 -21.88
CA TRP A 185 6.14 1.37 -21.31
C TRP A 185 7.33 2.17 -21.87
N SER A 186 8.51 1.53 -21.99
CA SER A 186 9.70 2.17 -22.57
C SER A 186 9.48 2.71 -23.96
N ASP A 187 8.69 2.00 -24.79
CA ASP A 187 8.42 2.40 -26.17
C ASP A 187 7.44 3.59 -26.20
N ALA A 188 6.46 3.62 -25.31
CA ALA A 188 5.55 4.75 -25.14
C ALA A 188 6.32 6.02 -24.69
N VAL A 189 7.24 5.89 -23.73
CA VAL A 189 8.11 6.99 -23.28
C VAL A 189 9.00 7.49 -24.41
N MET A 190 9.62 6.57 -25.17
CA MET A 190 10.47 6.93 -26.30
C MET A 190 9.68 7.63 -27.41
N ALA A 191 8.48 7.16 -27.74
CA ALA A 191 7.60 7.80 -28.72
C ALA A 191 7.20 9.22 -28.28
N TYR A 192 6.91 9.41 -26.99
CA TYR A 192 6.65 10.74 -26.44
C TYR A 192 7.91 11.61 -26.53
N ALA A 193 9.09 11.15 -26.14
CA ALA A 193 10.35 11.87 -26.24
C ALA A 193 10.62 12.33 -27.69
N ASN A 194 10.38 11.44 -28.65
CA ASN A 194 10.55 11.72 -30.09
C ASN A 194 9.40 12.56 -30.72
N LYS A 195 8.48 13.10 -29.92
CA LYS A 195 7.36 13.93 -30.35
C LYS A 195 6.35 13.22 -31.27
N SER A 196 6.31 11.88 -31.25
CA SER A 196 5.30 11.10 -32.00
C SER A 196 3.91 11.30 -31.42
N CYS A 197 3.79 11.54 -30.12
CA CYS A 197 2.57 11.97 -29.46
C CYS A 197 2.76 13.28 -28.65
N MET A 198 1.64 13.96 -28.39
CA MET A 198 1.60 15.20 -27.63
C MET A 198 1.63 14.95 -26.13
N VAL A 199 0.99 13.85 -25.71
CA VAL A 199 0.72 13.50 -24.32
C VAL A 199 1.23 12.08 -24.07
N LEU A 200 1.84 11.85 -22.90
CA LEU A 200 2.09 10.53 -22.34
C LEU A 200 1.17 10.34 -21.13
N THR A 201 0.47 9.20 -21.06
CA THR A 201 -0.41 8.88 -19.93
C THR A 201 -0.01 7.58 -19.25
N ALA A 202 0.01 7.61 -17.92
CA ALA A 202 0.23 6.51 -17.00
C ALA A 202 -0.05 7.00 -15.57
N ASP A 203 0.24 6.20 -14.56
CA ASP A 203 0.27 6.67 -13.16
C ASP A 203 1.13 7.92 -13.01
N ILE A 204 0.69 8.86 -12.19
CA ILE A 204 1.42 10.11 -11.91
C ILE A 204 2.85 9.82 -11.42
N SER A 205 3.03 8.78 -10.61
CA SER A 205 4.35 8.34 -10.15
C SER A 205 5.24 7.86 -11.30
N SER A 206 4.69 7.09 -12.24
CA SER A 206 5.39 6.62 -13.45
C SER A 206 5.72 7.77 -14.39
N LEU A 207 4.80 8.71 -14.57
CA LEU A 207 5.02 9.92 -15.35
C LEU A 207 6.11 10.81 -14.73
N ALA A 208 6.13 10.96 -13.41
CA ALA A 208 7.17 11.70 -12.73
C ALA A 208 8.55 11.06 -12.89
N GLN A 209 8.62 9.73 -12.86
CA GLN A 209 9.85 9.01 -13.17
C GLN A 209 10.29 9.23 -14.62
N ALA A 210 9.38 9.04 -15.58
CA ALA A 210 9.68 9.25 -17.00
C ALA A 210 10.17 10.67 -17.24
N ARG A 211 9.52 11.70 -16.65
CA ARG A 211 9.94 13.09 -16.74
C ARG A 211 11.40 13.28 -16.30
N GLN A 212 11.83 12.62 -15.21
CA GLN A 212 13.22 12.73 -14.72
C GLN A 212 14.24 12.03 -15.64
N GLU A 213 13.80 11.08 -16.44
CA GLU A 213 14.63 10.31 -17.38
C GLU A 213 14.73 10.97 -18.76
N LEU A 214 13.90 12.01 -19.03
CA LEU A 214 14.01 12.84 -20.25
C LEU A 214 15.16 13.85 -20.14
N ASP A 215 15.88 14.07 -21.23
CA ASP A 215 17.02 14.99 -21.30
C ASP A 215 16.61 16.44 -20.94
N ASP A 216 15.38 16.84 -21.30
CA ASP A 216 14.78 18.15 -21.08
C ASP A 216 13.71 18.13 -19.96
N SER A 217 13.96 17.41 -18.89
CA SER A 217 12.99 17.13 -17.80
C SER A 217 12.27 18.39 -17.27
N ALA A 218 12.95 19.55 -17.26
CA ALA A 218 12.39 20.83 -16.82
C ALA A 218 11.31 21.38 -17.77
N ASP A 219 11.29 20.94 -19.02
CA ASP A 219 10.37 21.41 -20.06
C ASP A 219 9.07 20.62 -20.13
N HIS A 220 8.87 19.72 -19.16
CA HIS A 220 7.66 18.91 -19.05
C HIS A 220 6.88 19.20 -17.77
N SER A 221 5.56 19.08 -17.85
CA SER A 221 4.65 19.21 -16.70
C SER A 221 3.61 18.09 -16.68
N ILE A 222 3.27 17.66 -15.47
CA ILE A 222 2.15 16.76 -15.21
C ILE A 222 0.94 17.64 -14.94
N LEU A 223 -0.14 17.45 -15.73
CA LEU A 223 -1.37 18.23 -15.58
C LEU A 223 -2.08 17.95 -14.25
N PRO A 224 -2.91 18.87 -13.76
CA PRO A 224 -3.57 18.72 -12.46
C PRO A 224 -4.66 17.65 -12.43
N GLU A 225 -5.30 17.35 -13.56
CA GLU A 225 -6.39 16.38 -13.65
C GLU A 225 -5.88 14.93 -13.65
N MET A 226 -6.77 14.02 -13.27
CA MET A 226 -6.55 12.58 -13.31
C MET A 226 -7.67 11.90 -14.11
N ALA A 227 -7.29 11.06 -15.07
CA ALA A 227 -8.23 10.26 -15.84
C ALA A 227 -8.83 9.10 -14.98
N ALA A 228 -8.02 8.50 -14.12
CA ALA A 228 -8.46 7.43 -13.24
C ALA A 228 -7.79 7.55 -11.86
N ARG A 229 -8.46 7.05 -10.83
CA ARG A 229 -7.92 7.05 -9.46
C ARG A 229 -7.25 5.72 -9.16
N GLN A 230 -6.13 5.78 -8.45
CA GLN A 230 -5.45 4.59 -7.94
C GLN A 230 -5.13 4.79 -6.46
N LEU A 231 -5.69 3.93 -5.63
CA LEU A 231 -5.44 3.91 -4.19
C LEU A 231 -4.39 2.85 -3.92
N ILE A 232 -3.17 3.27 -3.62
CA ILE A 232 -2.05 2.37 -3.37
C ILE A 232 -1.96 2.10 -1.87
N GLY A 233 -1.96 0.83 -1.48
CA GLY A 233 -1.90 0.45 -0.07
C GLY A 233 -1.23 -0.89 0.17
N PRO A 234 -0.85 -1.16 1.43
CA PRO A 234 -0.39 -2.49 1.81
C PRO A 234 -1.53 -3.50 1.72
N ALA A 235 -1.21 -4.75 1.40
CA ALA A 235 -2.15 -5.85 1.47
C ALA A 235 -1.69 -6.90 2.49
N VAL A 236 -2.67 -7.50 3.17
CA VAL A 236 -2.48 -8.58 4.15
C VAL A 236 -3.36 -9.77 3.79
N ARG A 237 -3.06 -10.97 4.31
CA ARG A 237 -3.89 -12.15 4.13
C ARG A 237 -5.25 -11.93 4.80
N GLN A 238 -6.32 -12.37 4.13
CA GLN A 238 -7.66 -12.35 4.69
C GLN A 238 -7.79 -13.36 5.84
N GLY A 239 -8.58 -13.02 6.86
CA GLY A 239 -8.85 -13.89 8.00
C GLY A 239 -7.92 -13.70 9.20
N ASP A 240 -6.87 -12.88 9.09
CA ASP A 240 -6.01 -12.47 10.20
C ASP A 240 -6.37 -11.04 10.64
N GLU A 241 -7.42 -10.93 11.44
CA GLU A 241 -7.96 -9.62 11.87
C GLU A 241 -7.01 -8.89 12.83
N GLU A 242 -6.20 -9.62 13.60
CA GLU A 242 -5.20 -9.03 14.50
C GLU A 242 -4.09 -8.37 13.67
N TRP A 243 -3.54 -9.07 12.69
CA TRP A 243 -2.53 -8.55 11.77
C TRP A 243 -3.08 -7.38 10.94
N PHE A 244 -4.28 -7.53 10.40
CA PHE A 244 -4.96 -6.46 9.66
C PHE A 244 -5.10 -5.19 10.48
N SER A 245 -5.54 -5.31 11.74
CA SER A 245 -5.69 -4.18 12.65
C SER A 245 -4.35 -3.54 12.97
N LEU A 246 -3.31 -4.34 13.21
CA LEU A 246 -1.96 -3.84 13.49
C LEU A 246 -1.38 -3.05 12.30
N VAL A 247 -1.49 -3.60 11.08
CA VAL A 247 -1.01 -2.93 9.87
C VAL A 247 -1.79 -1.63 9.63
N ARG A 248 -3.11 -1.64 9.83
CA ARG A 248 -3.98 -0.46 9.74
C ARG A 248 -3.57 0.63 10.73
N TRP A 249 -3.43 0.28 12.00
CA TRP A 249 -3.09 1.25 13.03
C TRP A 249 -1.66 1.77 12.92
N THR A 250 -0.74 1.00 12.34
CA THR A 250 0.60 1.51 12.00
C THR A 250 0.51 2.60 10.92
N LEU A 251 -0.32 2.42 9.88
CA LEU A 251 -0.55 3.46 8.89
C LEU A 251 -1.18 4.71 9.52
N TYR A 252 -2.20 4.53 10.35
CA TYR A 252 -2.82 5.66 11.05
C TYR A 252 -1.88 6.35 12.04
N ALA A 253 -0.95 5.62 12.66
CA ALA A 253 0.05 6.23 13.52
C ALA A 253 0.98 7.19 12.75
N LEU A 254 1.39 6.83 11.52
CA LEU A 254 2.18 7.71 10.67
C LEU A 254 1.41 9.00 10.32
N ILE A 255 0.13 8.87 9.97
CA ILE A 255 -0.74 10.01 9.62
C ILE A 255 -1.04 10.87 10.86
N ALA A 256 -1.45 10.25 11.98
CA ALA A 256 -1.75 10.97 13.22
C ALA A 256 -0.54 11.75 13.76
N ALA A 257 0.67 11.19 13.63
CA ALA A 257 1.87 11.92 14.02
C ALA A 257 2.06 13.20 13.20
N GLU A 258 1.77 13.18 11.91
CA GLU A 258 1.80 14.38 11.07
C GLU A 258 0.71 15.38 11.49
N GLU A 259 -0.52 14.92 11.76
CA GLU A 259 -1.63 15.75 12.24
C GLU A 259 -1.29 16.43 13.58
N LEU A 260 -0.61 15.72 14.47
CA LEU A 260 -0.16 16.22 15.78
C LEU A 260 1.14 17.05 15.71
N GLY A 261 1.73 17.20 14.52
CA GLY A 261 3.00 17.92 14.34
C GLY A 261 4.22 17.19 14.94
N ILE A 262 4.12 15.89 15.17
CA ILE A 262 5.19 15.07 15.75
C ILE A 262 6.04 14.49 14.59
N THR A 263 7.34 14.76 14.61
CA THR A 263 8.32 14.30 13.63
C THR A 263 9.34 13.37 14.29
N SER A 264 10.16 12.72 13.47
CA SER A 264 11.32 11.92 13.95
C SER A 264 12.25 12.72 14.86
N ALA A 265 12.40 14.02 14.59
CA ALA A 265 13.24 14.93 15.37
C ALA A 265 12.60 15.43 16.66
N THR A 266 11.26 15.49 16.72
CA THR A 266 10.54 16.12 17.85
C THR A 266 9.81 15.13 18.77
N VAL A 267 9.72 13.86 18.40
CA VAL A 267 8.94 12.84 19.13
C VAL A 267 9.40 12.67 20.58
N ASP A 268 10.69 12.80 20.87
CA ASP A 268 11.20 12.66 22.23
C ASP A 268 10.84 13.87 23.09
N ALA A 269 10.93 15.09 22.54
CA ALA A 269 10.49 16.30 23.20
C ALA A 269 8.97 16.35 23.41
N ALA A 270 8.19 15.74 22.50
CA ALA A 270 6.73 15.66 22.60
C ALA A 270 6.23 14.89 23.84
N ARG A 271 7.08 14.09 24.50
CA ARG A 271 6.74 13.41 25.77
C ARG A 271 6.40 14.37 26.91
N SER A 272 6.94 15.58 26.89
CA SER A 272 6.63 16.63 27.87
C SER A 272 5.42 17.47 27.48
N SER A 273 4.71 17.13 26.42
CA SER A 273 3.51 17.85 25.97
C SER A 273 2.39 17.82 27.03
N HIS A 274 1.68 18.93 27.14
CA HIS A 274 0.44 19.03 27.94
C HIS A 274 -0.82 18.65 27.14
N SER A 275 -0.70 18.44 25.80
CA SER A 275 -1.81 18.00 24.96
C SER A 275 -2.21 16.57 25.29
N GLY A 276 -3.46 16.35 25.66
CA GLY A 276 -4.00 15.03 25.96
C GLY A 276 -3.94 14.10 24.75
N ASP A 277 -4.12 14.61 23.52
CA ASP A 277 -4.02 13.80 22.28
C ASP A 277 -2.58 13.33 22.03
N VAL A 278 -1.60 14.23 22.22
CA VAL A 278 -0.18 13.87 22.10
C VAL A 278 0.22 12.81 23.14
N ARG A 279 -0.21 12.98 24.38
CA ARG A 279 0.12 12.06 25.47
C ARG A 279 -0.51 10.68 25.27
N ARG A 280 -1.75 10.61 24.80
CA ARG A 280 -2.42 9.34 24.44
C ARG A 280 -1.72 8.69 23.26
N PHE A 281 -1.44 9.45 22.20
CA PHE A 281 -0.71 8.95 21.02
C PHE A 281 0.63 8.33 21.39
N LEU A 282 1.38 8.96 22.31
CA LEU A 282 2.69 8.47 22.76
C LEU A 282 2.60 7.36 23.84
N GLY A 283 1.39 6.90 24.20
CA GLY A 283 1.21 5.84 25.21
C GLY A 283 1.59 6.25 26.63
N ILE A 284 1.52 7.55 26.96
CA ILE A 284 1.90 8.07 28.28
C ILE A 284 0.74 7.91 29.27
N ASP A 285 -0.46 8.29 28.86
CA ASP A 285 -1.64 8.27 29.73
C ASP A 285 -2.44 6.97 29.61
N VAL A 286 -2.42 6.33 28.45
CA VAL A 286 -3.16 5.11 28.13
C VAL A 286 -2.31 4.18 27.29
N ASP A 287 -2.27 2.91 27.64
CA ASP A 287 -1.61 1.87 26.86
C ASP A 287 -2.53 1.38 25.72
N LEU A 288 -2.53 2.11 24.61
CA LEU A 288 -3.26 1.72 23.40
C LEU A 288 -2.57 0.60 22.60
N GLY A 289 -1.31 0.31 22.89
CA GLY A 289 -0.57 -0.78 22.27
C GLY A 289 -1.07 -2.15 22.69
N ARG A 290 -1.54 -2.30 23.92
CA ARG A 290 -1.94 -3.58 24.52
C ARG A 290 -2.98 -4.32 23.69
N SER A 291 -4.00 -3.63 23.16
CA SER A 291 -5.05 -4.24 22.34
C SER A 291 -4.56 -4.73 20.98
N LEU A 292 -3.42 -4.22 20.52
CA LEU A 292 -2.69 -4.68 19.32
C LEU A 292 -1.54 -5.63 19.67
N GLY A 293 -1.44 -6.00 20.97
CA GLY A 293 -0.33 -6.78 21.49
C GLY A 293 1.01 -6.04 21.42
N LEU A 294 1.07 -4.74 21.31
CA LEU A 294 2.27 -3.91 21.25
C LEU A 294 2.59 -3.30 22.62
N ASN A 295 3.81 -2.79 22.78
CA ASN A 295 4.18 -2.00 23.95
C ASN A 295 3.50 -0.62 23.91
N ALA A 296 3.28 0.00 25.06
CA ALA A 296 2.62 1.30 25.17
C ALA A 296 3.31 2.39 24.31
N ASP A 297 4.63 2.34 24.16
CA ASP A 297 5.46 3.32 23.44
C ASP A 297 5.67 2.99 21.94
N TRP A 298 4.89 2.07 21.36
CA TRP A 298 5.08 1.59 19.99
C TRP A 298 5.02 2.72 18.95
N THR A 299 4.09 3.66 19.08
CA THR A 299 3.99 4.81 18.17
C THR A 299 5.22 5.69 18.24
N GLN A 300 5.75 5.93 19.44
CA GLN A 300 6.98 6.67 19.64
C GLN A 300 8.17 6.00 18.96
N ARG A 301 8.28 4.66 19.07
CA ARG A 301 9.35 3.89 18.39
C ARG A 301 9.24 4.00 16.89
N VAL A 302 8.03 3.89 16.33
CA VAL A 302 7.77 4.05 14.89
C VAL A 302 8.24 5.41 14.43
N ILE A 303 7.75 6.49 15.04
CA ILE A 303 8.03 7.85 14.58
C ILE A 303 9.50 8.21 14.76
N ARG A 304 10.14 7.83 15.88
CA ARG A 304 11.57 8.08 16.10
C ARG A 304 12.44 7.47 15.02
N GLN A 305 12.13 6.26 14.57
CA GLN A 305 12.99 5.49 13.68
C GLN A 305 12.69 5.68 12.21
N VAL A 306 11.45 5.98 11.86
CA VAL A 306 10.99 6.04 10.47
C VAL A 306 10.51 7.45 10.09
N GLY A 307 9.90 8.18 11.02
CA GLY A 307 9.28 9.47 10.80
C GLY A 307 7.77 9.36 10.68
N ASN A 308 7.09 10.51 10.53
CA ASN A 308 5.66 10.59 10.25
C ASN A 308 5.37 10.45 8.75
N TYR A 309 4.09 10.41 8.36
CA TYR A 309 3.70 10.24 6.96
C TYR A 309 4.26 11.35 6.05
N GLY A 310 4.26 12.59 6.49
CA GLY A 310 4.83 13.71 5.72
C GLY A 310 6.32 13.55 5.47
N GLU A 311 7.08 13.09 6.48
CA GLU A 311 8.51 12.83 6.32
C GLU A 311 8.77 11.68 5.33
N LEU A 312 7.96 10.61 5.37
CA LEU A 312 8.04 9.51 4.42
C LEU A 312 7.75 9.98 2.99
N PHE A 313 6.66 10.70 2.81
CA PHE A 313 6.27 11.21 1.49
C PHE A 313 7.35 12.12 0.90
N GLU A 314 7.80 13.12 1.66
CA GLU A 314 8.82 14.07 1.20
C GLU A 314 10.13 13.40 0.82
N ARG A 315 10.53 12.37 1.57
CA ARG A 315 11.78 11.63 1.35
C ARG A 315 11.74 10.79 0.08
N HIS A 316 10.59 10.17 -0.23
CA HIS A 316 10.49 9.15 -1.27
C HIS A 316 9.77 9.60 -2.53
N LEU A 317 8.77 10.45 -2.40
CA LEU A 317 7.92 10.91 -3.50
C LEU A 317 7.95 12.42 -3.69
N GLY A 318 8.08 13.17 -2.58
CA GLY A 318 7.94 14.63 -2.52
C GLY A 318 9.17 15.40 -3.00
N GLN A 319 9.27 16.66 -2.58
CA GLN A 319 10.27 17.60 -3.07
C GLN A 319 11.73 17.21 -2.72
N LYS A 320 11.92 16.38 -1.68
CA LYS A 320 13.24 15.85 -1.29
C LYS A 320 13.64 14.60 -2.07
N SER A 321 12.75 14.06 -2.89
CA SER A 321 12.98 12.90 -3.74
C SER A 321 13.38 13.28 -5.17
N VAL A 322 13.80 12.30 -5.95
CA VAL A 322 14.04 12.47 -7.39
C VAL A 322 12.75 12.73 -8.17
N LEU A 323 11.58 12.28 -7.68
CA LEU A 323 10.30 12.40 -8.37
C LEU A 323 9.71 13.82 -8.26
N LYS A 324 10.00 14.53 -7.17
CA LYS A 324 9.54 15.90 -6.89
C LYS A 324 8.03 16.08 -7.07
N LEU A 325 7.25 15.10 -6.57
CA LEU A 325 5.80 15.18 -6.60
C LEU A 325 5.28 16.17 -5.56
N GLU A 326 4.20 16.85 -5.93
CA GLU A 326 3.40 17.60 -4.96
C GLU A 326 2.51 16.64 -4.16
N ARG A 327 2.21 17.00 -2.90
CA ARG A 327 1.37 16.20 -2.00
C ARG A 327 -0.05 15.99 -2.54
N ARG A 328 -0.69 17.03 -3.08
CA ARG A 328 -2.07 16.96 -3.61
C ARG A 328 -3.00 16.17 -2.69
N LEU A 329 -3.63 15.09 -3.19
CA LEU A 329 -4.50 14.20 -2.42
C LEU A 329 -3.77 13.51 -1.24
N ASN A 330 -2.45 13.42 -1.29
CA ASN A 330 -1.62 12.87 -0.22
C ASN A 330 -1.37 13.85 0.94
N SER A 331 -1.92 15.06 0.86
CA SER A 331 -1.91 16.00 1.99
C SER A 331 -2.90 15.55 3.08
N LEU A 332 -2.71 16.06 4.29
CA LEU A 332 -3.72 15.91 5.36
C LEU A 332 -5.05 16.54 4.93
N SER A 333 -6.16 16.02 5.44
CA SER A 333 -7.50 16.57 5.20
C SER A 333 -7.62 18.04 5.60
N SER A 334 -6.95 18.45 6.67
CA SER A 334 -6.85 19.85 7.11
C SER A 334 -6.12 20.77 6.11
N LYS A 335 -5.42 20.20 5.12
CA LYS A 335 -4.69 20.89 4.05
C LYS A 335 -5.27 20.59 2.66
N GLY A 336 -6.51 20.09 2.60
CA GLY A 336 -7.20 19.81 1.33
C GLY A 336 -6.88 18.46 0.68
N GLY A 337 -6.18 17.57 1.39
CA GLY A 337 -5.92 16.19 0.96
C GLY A 337 -6.92 15.18 1.51
N LEU A 338 -6.57 13.90 1.43
CA LEU A 338 -7.41 12.79 1.85
C LEU A 338 -6.86 12.00 3.05
N HIS A 339 -5.66 12.29 3.53
CA HIS A 339 -5.12 11.64 4.71
C HIS A 339 -5.75 12.19 5.98
N TYR A 340 -6.32 11.26 6.75
CA TYR A 340 -7.01 11.54 8.00
C TYR A 340 -6.94 10.28 8.89
N ALA A 341 -6.50 10.44 10.13
CA ALA A 341 -6.41 9.33 11.07
C ALA A 341 -7.58 9.32 12.05
N PRO A 342 -8.14 8.13 12.39
CA PRO A 342 -9.05 8.00 13.51
C PRO A 342 -8.34 8.39 14.83
N PRO A 343 -9.08 8.92 15.82
CA PRO A 343 -8.48 9.36 17.09
C PRO A 343 -7.89 8.20 17.89
N PHE A 344 -6.71 8.41 18.44
CA PHE A 344 -6.03 7.50 19.37
C PHE A 344 -6.62 7.66 20.79
N ARG A 345 -7.70 6.90 21.08
CA ARG A 345 -8.38 6.90 22.39
C ARG A 345 -9.21 5.61 22.61
#